data_bc31c1cee59c3c581f2a8b1fb517a6bf
#
_entry.id   bc31c1cee59c3c581f2a8b1fb517a6bf
#
_cell.length_a   1.000
_cell.length_b   1.000
_cell.length_c   1.000
_cell.angle_alpha   90.00
_cell.angle_beta   90.00
_cell.angle_gamma   90.00
#
_symmetry.space_group_name_H-M   'P 1'
#
loop_
_entity.id
_entity.type
_entity.pdbx_description
1 polymer ?
#
loop_
_entity_poly.entity_id
_entity_poly.type
_entity_poly.pdbx_seq_one_letter_code
_entity_poly.pdbx_strand_id
1 'polypeptide(L)'
;MSNTPITVGLADDQILVRAGFAMVLDSQEDIEVCWQAANGREAVEAARSTPCDVILMDIQMPELNGIDATKALVDEGISARIVVLTTFDNDEYVIGSIAAGASGFLLKDTDPEELIDAVRTVGESAAVVSPKATARLLRQIREGMPGDGQRGAVDGEPRNSASHAPGSTSEVVSDGPRLPALPEPLTVRELEILRLIAMGRSNTEIADELFLSLSTVKTHVGRVLAKTGSRDRVHVVLWAFRHGVVDSDDMLS
;
A
#
# COMPACT_ATOMS: atom_id res chain seq x y z
N MET A 1 18.58 7.99 24.80
CA MET A 1 17.82 8.79 23.82
C MET A 1 16.36 8.48 24.09
N SER A 2 15.59 9.46 24.56
CA SER A 2 14.16 9.26 24.82
C SER A 2 13.48 9.02 23.47
N ASN A 3 13.11 7.77 23.22
CA ASN A 3 12.31 7.45 22.04
C ASN A 3 10.90 7.93 22.37
N THR A 4 10.39 8.92 21.64
CA THR A 4 9.00 9.36 21.80
C THR A 4 8.11 8.17 21.39
N PRO A 5 7.12 7.77 22.22
CA PRO A 5 6.25 6.67 21.88
C PRO A 5 5.47 6.97 20.59
N ILE A 6 5.16 5.93 19.83
CA ILE A 6 4.26 6.00 18.67
C ILE A 6 2.85 6.21 19.20
N THR A 7 2.22 7.31 18.82
CA THR A 7 0.87 7.65 19.24
C THR A 7 -0.18 7.04 18.32
N VAL A 8 -1.18 6.37 18.88
CA VAL A 8 -2.19 5.61 18.14
C VAL A 8 -3.61 6.07 18.48
N GLY A 9 -4.39 6.34 17.44
CA GLY A 9 -5.84 6.49 17.54
C GLY A 9 -6.56 5.18 17.19
N LEU A 10 -7.61 4.83 17.94
CA LEU A 10 -8.40 3.63 17.70
C LEU A 10 -9.86 4.01 17.38
N ALA A 11 -10.36 3.55 16.23
CA ALA A 11 -11.75 3.71 15.83
C ALA A 11 -12.37 2.35 15.50
N ASP A 12 -13.32 1.90 16.30
CA ASP A 12 -14.05 0.64 16.14
C ASP A 12 -15.37 0.74 16.90
N ASP A 13 -16.49 0.31 16.32
CA ASP A 13 -17.79 0.36 16.99
C ASP A 13 -17.95 -0.73 18.06
N GLN A 14 -17.15 -1.81 17.96
CA GLN A 14 -17.17 -2.93 18.89
C GLN A 14 -16.31 -2.64 20.12
N ILE A 15 -16.95 -2.31 21.24
CA ILE A 15 -16.28 -1.91 22.47
C ILE A 15 -15.24 -2.94 22.98
N LEU A 16 -15.50 -4.24 22.80
CA LEU A 16 -14.59 -5.30 23.26
C LEU A 16 -13.35 -5.40 22.38
N VAL A 17 -13.50 -5.24 21.06
CA VAL A 17 -12.39 -5.24 20.11
C VAL A 17 -11.50 -4.03 20.36
N ARG A 18 -12.11 -2.85 20.47
CA ARG A 18 -11.41 -1.59 20.75
C ARG A 18 -10.64 -1.64 22.06
N ALA A 19 -11.29 -2.13 23.13
CA ALA A 19 -10.64 -2.29 24.43
C ALA A 19 -9.51 -3.33 24.40
N GLY A 20 -9.67 -4.42 23.65
CA GLY A 20 -8.64 -5.44 23.47
C GLY A 20 -7.40 -4.89 22.75
N PHE A 21 -7.58 -4.17 21.65
CA PHE A 21 -6.49 -3.54 20.93
C PHE A 21 -5.80 -2.45 21.77
N ALA A 22 -6.56 -1.62 22.49
CA ALA A 22 -5.98 -0.63 23.40
C ALA A 22 -5.10 -1.30 24.47
N MET A 23 -5.59 -2.37 25.09
CA MET A 23 -4.82 -3.10 26.12
C MET A 23 -3.53 -3.70 25.56
N VAL A 24 -3.57 -4.29 24.35
CA VAL A 24 -2.39 -4.86 23.70
C VAL A 24 -1.36 -3.78 23.36
N LEU A 25 -1.79 -2.66 22.79
CA LEU A 25 -0.90 -1.58 22.39
C LEU A 25 -0.32 -0.83 23.61
N ASP A 26 -1.14 -0.49 24.59
CA ASP A 26 -0.68 0.19 25.82
C ASP A 26 0.21 -0.69 26.71
N SER A 27 0.28 -2.01 26.45
CA SER A 27 1.23 -2.89 27.13
C SER A 27 2.67 -2.70 26.66
N GLN A 28 2.88 -1.99 25.53
CA GLN A 28 4.19 -1.72 24.95
C GLN A 28 4.73 -0.38 25.47
N GLU A 29 6.03 -0.33 25.83
CA GLU A 29 6.66 0.89 26.34
C GLU A 29 6.84 1.97 25.27
N ASP A 30 6.81 1.59 23.99
CA ASP A 30 7.06 2.43 22.82
C ASP A 30 5.78 2.81 22.04
N ILE A 31 4.59 2.45 22.55
CA ILE A 31 3.30 2.76 21.91
C ILE A 31 2.34 3.35 22.96
N GLU A 32 1.57 4.36 22.57
CA GLU A 32 0.56 5.02 23.42
C GLU A 32 -0.76 5.21 22.65
N VAL A 33 -1.86 4.72 23.22
CA VAL A 33 -3.20 4.97 22.65
C VAL A 33 -3.72 6.32 23.15
N CYS A 34 -3.66 7.34 22.28
CA CYS A 34 -3.99 8.72 22.64
C CYS A 34 -5.49 9.04 22.57
N TRP A 35 -6.28 8.30 21.82
CA TRP A 35 -7.74 8.43 21.78
C TRP A 35 -8.43 7.17 21.26
N GLN A 36 -9.72 7.04 21.58
CA GLN A 36 -10.60 6.00 21.10
C GLN A 36 -11.92 6.61 20.60
N ALA A 37 -12.49 6.06 19.52
CA ALA A 37 -13.72 6.49 18.88
C ALA A 37 -14.62 5.29 18.58
N ALA A 38 -15.94 5.47 18.69
CA ALA A 38 -16.92 4.42 18.43
C ALA A 38 -17.55 4.50 17.02
N ASN A 39 -17.21 5.52 16.26
CA ASN A 39 -17.68 5.72 14.88
C ASN A 39 -16.71 6.63 14.12
N GLY A 40 -16.87 6.70 12.78
CA GLY A 40 -15.97 7.47 11.94
C GLY A 40 -16.05 8.99 12.18
N ARG A 41 -17.20 9.52 12.61
CA ARG A 41 -17.34 10.94 12.93
C ARG A 41 -16.50 11.32 14.14
N GLU A 42 -16.63 10.55 15.22
CA GLU A 42 -15.82 10.73 16.43
C GLU A 42 -14.32 10.59 16.10
N ALA A 43 -13.94 9.63 15.24
CA ALA A 43 -12.56 9.44 14.82
C ALA A 43 -12.00 10.67 14.10
N VAL A 44 -12.77 11.27 13.18
CA VAL A 44 -12.37 12.49 12.47
C VAL A 44 -12.21 13.66 13.43
N GLU A 45 -13.13 13.84 14.38
CA GLU A 45 -13.07 14.90 15.39
C GLU A 45 -11.88 14.69 16.35
N ALA A 46 -11.64 13.44 16.79
CA ALA A 46 -10.51 13.10 17.66
C ALA A 46 -9.17 13.35 16.96
N ALA A 47 -9.01 12.93 15.72
CA ALA A 47 -7.78 13.12 14.94
C ALA A 47 -7.45 14.61 14.69
N ARG A 48 -8.47 15.48 14.57
CA ARG A 48 -8.30 16.93 14.47
C ARG A 48 -7.85 17.55 15.80
N SER A 49 -8.42 17.06 16.90
CA SER A 49 -8.18 17.61 18.23
C SER A 49 -6.89 17.11 18.86
N THR A 50 -6.55 15.86 18.59
CA THR A 50 -5.40 15.16 19.17
C THR A 50 -4.66 14.44 18.03
N PRO A 51 -3.67 15.09 17.39
CA PRO A 51 -2.85 14.47 16.36
C PRO A 51 -2.14 13.22 16.87
N CYS A 52 -2.05 12.21 16.02
CA CYS A 52 -1.35 10.96 16.31
C CYS A 52 -0.56 10.49 15.09
N ASP A 53 0.31 9.48 15.29
CA ASP A 53 1.15 8.94 14.22
C ASP A 53 0.40 7.91 13.37
N VAL A 54 -0.41 7.07 14.02
CA VAL A 54 -1.15 5.97 13.39
C VAL A 54 -2.62 6.01 13.82
N ILE A 55 -3.52 5.74 12.89
CA ILE A 55 -4.94 5.52 13.18
C ILE A 55 -5.31 4.11 12.75
N LEU A 56 -5.77 3.29 13.69
CA LEU A 56 -6.42 2.02 13.39
C LEU A 56 -7.91 2.28 13.21
N MET A 57 -8.44 2.03 12.01
CA MET A 57 -9.78 2.43 11.60
C MET A 57 -10.59 1.23 11.15
N ASP A 58 -11.63 0.86 11.90
CA ASP A 58 -12.59 -0.12 11.42
C ASP A 58 -13.35 0.40 10.19
N ILE A 59 -13.69 -0.49 9.27
CA ILE A 59 -14.47 -0.16 8.08
C ILE A 59 -15.94 0.03 8.43
N GLN A 60 -16.50 -0.92 9.16
CA GLN A 60 -17.94 -1.00 9.39
C GLN A 60 -18.32 -0.33 10.70
N MET A 61 -18.52 0.97 10.65
CA MET A 61 -18.97 1.77 11.81
C MET A 61 -20.26 2.52 11.49
N PRO A 62 -21.09 2.81 12.52
CA PRO A 62 -22.27 3.64 12.37
C PRO A 62 -21.92 5.10 12.07
N GLU A 63 -22.90 5.89 11.64
CA GLU A 63 -22.84 7.32 11.30
C GLU A 63 -21.92 7.66 10.13
N LEU A 64 -20.64 7.35 10.22
CA LEU A 64 -19.65 7.49 9.17
C LEU A 64 -18.78 6.23 9.14
N ASN A 65 -18.79 5.52 8.03
CA ASN A 65 -17.97 4.32 7.87
C ASN A 65 -16.47 4.68 7.78
N GLY A 66 -15.60 3.69 8.00
CA GLY A 66 -14.16 3.94 8.05
C GLY A 66 -13.53 4.35 6.72
N ILE A 67 -14.12 3.97 5.58
CA ILE A 67 -13.61 4.37 4.25
C ILE A 67 -13.86 5.87 4.04
N ASP A 68 -15.08 6.34 4.33
CA ASP A 68 -15.42 7.75 4.21
C ASP A 68 -14.69 8.60 5.25
N ALA A 69 -14.50 8.08 6.48
CA ALA A 69 -13.68 8.73 7.51
C ALA A 69 -12.21 8.85 7.07
N THR A 70 -11.63 7.77 6.51
CA THR A 70 -10.28 7.78 5.95
C THR A 70 -10.15 8.83 4.86
N LYS A 71 -11.10 8.86 3.92
CA LYS A 71 -11.11 9.85 2.84
C LYS A 71 -11.15 11.28 3.39
N ALA A 72 -12.03 11.56 4.35
CA ALA A 72 -12.14 12.88 4.97
C ALA A 72 -10.82 13.31 5.61
N LEU A 73 -10.18 12.44 6.40
CA LEU A 73 -8.90 12.72 7.05
C LEU A 73 -7.77 12.98 6.04
N VAL A 74 -7.73 12.21 4.96
CA VAL A 74 -6.73 12.38 3.88
C VAL A 74 -6.96 13.69 3.11
N ASP A 75 -8.21 14.00 2.77
CA ASP A 75 -8.57 15.23 2.05
C ASP A 75 -8.26 16.49 2.90
N GLU A 76 -8.32 16.37 4.24
CA GLU A 76 -7.93 17.43 5.18
C GLU A 76 -6.42 17.53 5.41
N GLY A 77 -5.63 16.62 4.85
CA GLY A 77 -4.17 16.61 4.98
C GLY A 77 -3.67 16.20 6.36
N ILE A 78 -4.43 15.40 7.11
CA ILE A 78 -3.99 14.84 8.40
C ILE A 78 -2.74 13.99 8.16
N SER A 79 -1.71 14.20 8.99
CA SER A 79 -0.40 13.54 8.85
C SER A 79 -0.40 12.08 9.33
N ALA A 80 -1.38 11.69 10.13
CA ALA A 80 -1.50 10.33 10.64
C ALA A 80 -1.60 9.30 9.49
N ARG A 81 -0.96 8.15 9.67
CA ARG A 81 -1.09 7.01 8.76
C ARG A 81 -2.27 6.16 9.18
N ILE A 82 -3.15 5.90 8.25
CA ILE A 82 -4.40 5.18 8.53
C ILE A 82 -4.25 3.73 8.12
N VAL A 83 -4.35 2.82 9.07
CA VAL A 83 -4.41 1.36 8.87
C VAL A 83 -5.84 0.92 9.08
N VAL A 84 -6.42 0.36 8.06
CA VAL A 84 -7.81 -0.09 8.11
C VAL A 84 -7.91 -1.48 8.73
N LEU A 85 -8.84 -1.64 9.67
CA LEU A 85 -9.19 -2.92 10.28
C LEU A 85 -10.37 -3.53 9.54
N THR A 86 -10.31 -4.82 9.19
CA THR A 86 -11.39 -5.50 8.49
C THR A 86 -11.59 -6.91 9.00
N THR A 87 -12.80 -7.42 8.90
CA THR A 87 -13.10 -8.85 9.00
C THR A 87 -12.93 -9.53 7.65
N PHE A 88 -12.76 -10.84 7.60
CA PHE A 88 -12.35 -11.65 6.44
C PHE A 88 -13.20 -11.54 5.14
N ASP A 89 -14.41 -10.99 5.18
CA ASP A 89 -15.46 -11.36 4.22
C ASP A 89 -15.73 -10.37 3.08
N ASN A 90 -15.01 -9.23 2.94
CA ASN A 90 -15.37 -8.30 1.88
C ASN A 90 -14.18 -7.60 1.22
N ASP A 91 -13.74 -8.19 0.15
CA ASP A 91 -12.63 -7.71 -0.67
C ASP A 91 -12.85 -6.31 -1.27
N GLU A 92 -14.09 -5.89 -1.54
CA GLU A 92 -14.41 -4.54 -2.06
C GLU A 92 -13.99 -3.43 -1.07
N TYR A 93 -14.05 -3.70 0.22
CA TYR A 93 -13.66 -2.74 1.25
C TYR A 93 -12.15 -2.48 1.28
N VAL A 94 -11.33 -3.46 0.96
CA VAL A 94 -9.87 -3.30 0.91
C VAL A 94 -9.48 -2.34 -0.21
N ILE A 95 -10.04 -2.51 -1.41
CA ILE A 95 -9.78 -1.62 -2.55
C ILE A 95 -10.30 -0.22 -2.26
N GLY A 96 -11.52 -0.12 -1.71
CA GLY A 96 -12.13 1.16 -1.33
C GLY A 96 -11.29 1.92 -0.30
N SER A 97 -10.76 1.24 0.71
CA SER A 97 -9.92 1.85 1.74
C SER A 97 -8.59 2.38 1.20
N ILE A 98 -7.96 1.63 0.30
CA ILE A 98 -6.72 2.07 -0.35
C ILE A 98 -6.98 3.26 -1.28
N ALA A 99 -8.08 3.22 -2.05
CA ALA A 99 -8.47 4.34 -2.91
C ALA A 99 -8.80 5.60 -2.09
N ALA A 100 -9.38 5.45 -0.89
CA ALA A 100 -9.61 6.52 0.07
C ALA A 100 -8.31 7.05 0.69
N GLY A 101 -7.24 6.29 0.56
CA GLY A 101 -5.92 6.70 0.97
C GLY A 101 -5.42 6.04 2.26
N ALA A 102 -5.90 4.85 2.64
CA ALA A 102 -5.31 4.09 3.71
C ALA A 102 -3.85 3.72 3.43
N SER A 103 -3.01 3.72 4.47
CA SER A 103 -1.59 3.37 4.41
C SER A 103 -1.35 1.87 4.59
N GLY A 104 -2.39 1.14 4.96
CA GLY A 104 -2.35 -0.30 5.17
C GLY A 104 -3.69 -0.85 5.60
N PHE A 105 -3.74 -2.16 5.79
CA PHE A 105 -4.88 -2.82 6.40
C PHE A 105 -4.44 -4.07 7.18
N LEU A 106 -5.21 -4.41 8.19
CA LEU A 106 -5.05 -5.56 9.06
C LEU A 106 -6.38 -6.29 9.21
N LEU A 107 -6.30 -7.57 9.49
CA LEU A 107 -7.47 -8.34 9.86
C LEU A 107 -7.76 -8.15 11.37
N LYS A 108 -9.02 -8.08 11.75
CA LYS A 108 -9.40 -7.96 13.18
C LYS A 108 -9.06 -9.20 14.03
N ASP A 109 -8.80 -10.33 13.38
CA ASP A 109 -8.34 -11.57 14.00
C ASP A 109 -6.82 -11.75 13.94
N THR A 110 -6.09 -10.70 13.60
CA THR A 110 -4.63 -10.64 13.62
C THR A 110 -4.10 -10.91 15.03
N ASP A 111 -3.02 -11.70 15.11
CA ASP A 111 -2.35 -11.96 16.39
C ASP A 111 -1.82 -10.65 17.01
N PRO A 112 -1.80 -10.53 18.36
CA PRO A 112 -1.32 -9.34 19.05
C PRO A 112 0.09 -8.88 18.63
N GLU A 113 0.99 -9.81 18.37
CA GLU A 113 2.36 -9.51 17.94
C GLU A 113 2.36 -8.88 16.53
N GLU A 114 1.55 -9.39 15.61
CA GLU A 114 1.43 -8.84 14.26
C GLU A 114 0.80 -7.43 14.28
N LEU A 115 -0.17 -7.18 15.18
CA LEU A 115 -0.74 -5.85 15.39
C LEU A 115 0.31 -4.85 15.86
N ILE A 116 1.12 -5.22 16.87
CA ILE A 116 2.19 -4.38 17.41
C ILE A 116 3.23 -4.08 16.34
N ASP A 117 3.69 -5.09 15.61
CA ASP A 117 4.68 -4.94 14.54
C ASP A 117 4.15 -4.07 13.39
N ALA A 118 2.88 -4.18 13.06
CA ALA A 118 2.24 -3.34 12.07
C ALA A 118 2.23 -1.87 12.51
N VAL A 119 1.84 -1.58 13.75
CA VAL A 119 1.85 -0.21 14.30
C VAL A 119 3.26 0.38 14.30
N ARG A 120 4.27 -0.39 14.74
CA ARG A 120 5.68 0.04 14.72
C ARG A 120 6.15 0.35 13.31
N THR A 121 5.88 -0.56 12.37
CA THR A 121 6.30 -0.41 10.97
C THR A 121 5.64 0.82 10.33
N VAL A 122 4.35 1.04 10.57
CA VAL A 122 3.63 2.20 10.06
C VAL A 122 4.12 3.47 10.74
N GLY A 123 4.30 3.47 12.06
CA GLY A 123 4.80 4.62 12.83
C GLY A 123 6.19 5.08 12.40
N GLU A 124 7.08 4.15 12.03
CA GLU A 124 8.46 4.43 11.56
C GLU A 124 8.58 4.89 10.09
N SER A 125 7.50 5.28 9.43
CA SER A 125 7.50 5.73 8.02
C SER A 125 7.52 4.63 6.95
N ALA A 126 7.30 3.37 7.32
CA ALA A 126 7.13 2.28 6.36
C ALA A 126 5.65 1.83 6.38
N ALA A 127 4.96 1.86 5.25
CA ALA A 127 3.62 1.29 5.17
C ALA A 127 3.68 -0.24 5.32
N VAL A 128 2.76 -0.81 6.08
CA VAL A 128 2.61 -2.26 6.21
C VAL A 128 1.46 -2.72 5.34
N VAL A 129 1.79 -3.61 4.43
CA VAL A 129 0.79 -4.51 3.86
C VAL A 129 1.27 -5.91 4.18
N SER A 130 0.49 -6.67 4.94
CA SER A 130 0.76 -8.08 5.13
C SER A 130 0.90 -8.76 3.76
N PRO A 131 1.87 -9.69 3.56
CA PRO A 131 2.01 -10.40 2.28
C PRO A 131 0.72 -11.07 1.81
N LYS A 132 -0.07 -11.63 2.73
CA LYS A 132 -1.39 -12.19 2.45
C LYS A 132 -2.37 -11.14 1.93
N ALA A 133 -2.29 -9.96 2.48
CA ALA A 133 -3.12 -8.82 2.16
C ALA A 133 -2.77 -8.22 0.80
N THR A 134 -1.47 -8.10 0.48
CA THR A 134 -0.98 -7.69 -0.85
C THR A 134 -1.45 -8.67 -1.92
N ALA A 135 -1.29 -9.98 -1.70
CA ALA A 135 -1.71 -11.00 -2.66
C ALA A 135 -3.22 -10.96 -2.95
N ARG A 136 -4.05 -10.66 -1.94
CA ARG A 136 -5.50 -10.48 -2.10
C ARG A 136 -5.83 -9.24 -2.92
N LEU A 137 -5.25 -8.11 -2.57
CA LEU A 137 -5.43 -6.84 -3.29
C LEU A 137 -5.14 -7.03 -4.78
N LEU A 138 -4.04 -7.70 -5.09
CA LEU A 138 -3.59 -7.93 -6.45
C LEU A 138 -4.51 -8.88 -7.23
N ARG A 139 -5.03 -9.92 -6.57
CA ARG A 139 -6.00 -10.83 -7.19
C ARG A 139 -7.26 -10.09 -7.65
N GLN A 140 -7.72 -9.12 -6.87
CA GLN A 140 -8.93 -8.37 -7.15
C GLN A 140 -8.74 -7.26 -8.18
N ILE A 141 -7.59 -6.58 -8.17
CA ILE A 141 -7.26 -5.64 -9.25
C ILE A 141 -7.30 -6.37 -10.59
N ARG A 142 -6.86 -7.64 -10.62
CA ARG A 142 -6.92 -8.49 -11.81
C ARG A 142 -8.36 -8.85 -12.20
N GLU A 143 -9.21 -9.18 -11.23
CA GLU A 143 -10.60 -9.59 -11.47
C GLU A 143 -11.53 -8.41 -11.78
N GLY A 144 -11.20 -7.20 -11.33
CA GLY A 144 -11.95 -5.97 -11.52
C GLY A 144 -11.52 -5.10 -12.70
N MET A 145 -10.41 -5.41 -13.38
CA MET A 145 -10.05 -4.74 -14.64
C MET A 145 -10.82 -5.41 -15.79
N PRO A 146 -11.66 -4.65 -16.55
CA PRO A 146 -12.21 -5.17 -17.80
C PRO A 146 -11.01 -5.48 -18.71
N GLY A 147 -10.83 -6.75 -19.03
CA GLY A 147 -9.79 -7.20 -19.94
C GLY A 147 -9.83 -6.38 -21.23
N ASP A 148 -8.70 -5.82 -21.60
CA ASP A 148 -8.46 -5.15 -22.89
C ASP A 148 -8.41 -6.22 -24.02
N GLY A 149 -9.51 -6.94 -24.17
CA GLY A 149 -9.71 -8.04 -25.11
C GLY A 149 -10.92 -7.84 -25.97
N GLN A 150 -10.94 -6.73 -26.76
CA GLN A 150 -11.73 -6.69 -27.99
C GLN A 150 -11.32 -5.51 -28.87
N ARG A 151 -10.14 -5.58 -29.46
CA ARG A 151 -9.91 -4.86 -30.71
C ARG A 151 -10.57 -5.68 -31.80
N GLY A 152 -11.76 -5.23 -32.18
CA GLY A 152 -12.53 -5.79 -33.26
C GLY A 152 -11.72 -5.91 -34.56
N ALA A 153 -11.79 -7.08 -35.13
CA ALA A 153 -11.41 -7.32 -36.51
C ALA A 153 -12.31 -6.46 -37.40
N VAL A 154 -11.71 -5.57 -38.15
CA VAL A 154 -12.33 -4.95 -39.34
C VAL A 154 -11.55 -5.45 -40.52
N ASP A 155 -12.23 -6.26 -41.32
CA ASP A 155 -11.82 -6.71 -42.66
C ASP A 155 -11.58 -5.50 -43.56
N GLY A 156 -10.49 -5.54 -44.32
CA GLY A 156 -10.21 -4.56 -45.37
C GLY A 156 -8.97 -4.96 -46.14
N GLU A 157 -9.22 -5.56 -47.30
CA GLU A 157 -8.28 -6.11 -48.26
C GLU A 157 -7.24 -5.12 -48.85
N PRO A 158 -6.22 -5.60 -49.60
CA PRO A 158 -4.90 -5.00 -49.71
C PRO A 158 -4.73 -4.07 -50.92
N ARG A 159 -3.92 -3.03 -50.78
CA ARG A 159 -3.31 -2.38 -51.97
C ARG A 159 -1.82 -2.21 -51.82
N ASN A 160 -1.17 -2.97 -52.67
CA ASN A 160 0.19 -3.00 -53.13
C ASN A 160 0.70 -1.63 -53.60
N SER A 161 1.89 -1.23 -53.17
CA SER A 161 2.88 -0.55 -54.05
C SER A 161 4.22 -0.44 -53.36
N ALA A 162 5.22 -0.96 -54.06
CA ALA A 162 6.64 -1.01 -53.72
C ALA A 162 7.31 0.37 -53.79
N SER A 163 8.34 0.60 -52.97
CA SER A 163 9.70 0.90 -53.44
C SER A 163 10.68 1.23 -52.32
N HIS A 164 11.77 0.45 -52.35
CA HIS A 164 13.20 0.74 -52.05
C HIS A 164 13.64 1.26 -50.66
N ALA A 165 14.50 0.41 -50.11
CA ALA A 165 15.46 0.55 -49.00
C ALA A 165 16.63 1.52 -49.34
N PRO A 166 17.71 1.67 -48.51
CA PRO A 166 18.06 1.08 -47.21
C PRO A 166 18.62 2.09 -46.18
N GLY A 167 18.69 1.72 -44.92
CA GLY A 167 19.44 2.48 -43.91
C GLY A 167 19.37 1.77 -42.54
N SER A 168 20.40 0.98 -42.29
CA SER A 168 20.68 0.30 -41.06
C SER A 168 20.70 1.23 -39.84
N THR A 169 20.02 0.87 -38.77
CA THR A 169 20.53 1.05 -37.40
C THR A 169 19.78 0.13 -36.45
N SER A 170 20.54 -0.55 -35.67
CA SER A 170 20.27 -1.53 -34.66
C SER A 170 18.95 -1.28 -33.87
N GLU A 171 17.99 -2.16 -34.06
CA GLU A 171 16.91 -2.36 -33.08
C GLU A 171 17.51 -3.01 -31.84
N VAL A 172 17.71 -2.20 -30.82
CA VAL A 172 17.81 -2.70 -29.46
C VAL A 172 16.39 -3.03 -29.06
N VAL A 173 16.02 -4.30 -29.19
CA VAL A 173 14.79 -4.84 -28.60
C VAL A 173 14.98 -4.82 -27.09
N SER A 174 14.55 -3.74 -26.44
CA SER A 174 14.37 -3.70 -25.00
C SER A 174 12.90 -4.02 -24.71
N ASP A 175 12.61 -5.29 -24.59
CA ASP A 175 11.33 -5.82 -24.13
C ASP A 175 11.31 -5.77 -22.59
N GLY A 176 11.30 -4.57 -22.06
CA GLY A 176 11.17 -4.29 -20.64
C GLY A 176 9.97 -3.37 -20.40
N PRO A 177 9.37 -3.40 -19.19
CA PRO A 177 8.25 -2.53 -18.88
C PRO A 177 8.63 -1.07 -19.17
N ARG A 178 7.84 -0.39 -20.00
CA ARG A 178 8.01 1.04 -20.28
C ARG A 178 7.56 1.82 -19.05
N LEU A 179 8.52 2.06 -18.15
CA LEU A 179 8.29 2.93 -17.00
C LEU A 179 7.90 4.34 -17.49
N PRO A 180 6.97 5.02 -16.80
CA PRO A 180 6.66 6.42 -17.11
C PRO A 180 7.91 7.28 -16.94
N ALA A 181 7.94 8.44 -17.60
CA ALA A 181 9.00 9.42 -17.40
C ALA A 181 8.91 9.95 -15.95
N LEU A 182 9.72 9.39 -15.07
CA LEU A 182 9.87 9.87 -13.71
C LEU A 182 10.73 11.13 -13.70
N PRO A 183 10.51 12.08 -12.77
CA PRO A 183 11.39 13.24 -12.60
C PRO A 183 12.85 12.83 -12.38
N GLU A 184 13.05 11.72 -11.68
CA GLU A 184 14.34 11.05 -11.51
C GLU A 184 14.17 9.55 -11.75
N PRO A 185 14.93 8.91 -12.68
CA PRO A 185 14.78 7.50 -12.99
C PRO A 185 15.17 6.62 -11.79
N LEU A 186 14.51 5.47 -11.67
CA LEU A 186 14.91 4.45 -10.70
C LEU A 186 16.25 3.85 -11.11
N THR A 187 17.15 3.67 -10.17
CA THR A 187 18.37 2.90 -10.36
C THR A 187 18.04 1.40 -10.47
N VAL A 188 18.95 0.60 -11.00
CA VAL A 188 18.77 -0.86 -11.09
C VAL A 188 18.40 -1.44 -9.71
N ARG A 189 19.08 -1.00 -8.65
CA ARG A 189 18.83 -1.48 -7.29
C ARG A 189 17.48 -1.04 -6.73
N GLU A 190 17.06 0.16 -7.03
CA GLU A 190 15.73 0.65 -6.64
C GLU A 190 14.62 -0.09 -7.39
N LEU A 191 14.85 -0.47 -8.64
CA LEU A 191 13.91 -1.26 -9.43
C LEU A 191 13.79 -2.71 -8.90
N GLU A 192 14.91 -3.33 -8.49
CA GLU A 192 14.89 -4.65 -7.83
C GLU A 192 14.08 -4.59 -6.53
N ILE A 193 14.33 -3.60 -5.70
CA ILE A 193 13.61 -3.40 -4.45
C ILE A 193 12.13 -3.10 -4.70
N LEU A 194 11.80 -2.29 -5.71
CA LEU A 194 10.43 -2.03 -6.11
C LEU A 194 9.68 -3.32 -6.49
N ARG A 195 10.31 -4.22 -7.24
CA ARG A 195 9.74 -5.52 -7.60
C ARG A 195 9.47 -6.38 -6.37
N LEU A 196 10.43 -6.47 -5.45
CA LEU A 196 10.26 -7.23 -4.20
C LEU A 196 9.16 -6.64 -3.31
N ILE A 197 9.06 -5.31 -3.25
CA ILE A 197 7.95 -4.63 -2.59
C ILE A 197 6.63 -5.04 -3.23
N ALA A 198 6.54 -5.02 -4.55
CA ALA A 198 5.33 -5.38 -5.28
C ALA A 198 4.96 -6.85 -5.11
N MET A 199 5.95 -7.74 -4.93
CA MET A 199 5.75 -9.15 -4.56
C MET A 199 5.36 -9.35 -3.08
N GLY A 200 5.19 -8.29 -2.30
CA GLY A 200 4.78 -8.36 -0.90
C GLY A 200 5.89 -8.65 0.11
N ARG A 201 7.17 -8.64 -0.30
CA ARG A 201 8.30 -8.91 0.61
C ARG A 201 8.44 -7.82 1.67
N SER A 202 8.58 -8.18 2.93
CA SER A 202 8.92 -7.25 4.01
C SER A 202 10.34 -6.68 3.84
N ASN A 203 10.67 -5.62 4.55
CA ASN A 203 12.03 -5.06 4.51
C ASN A 203 13.09 -6.05 4.99
N THR A 204 12.73 -6.94 5.93
CA THR A 204 13.63 -7.98 6.43
C THR A 204 13.87 -9.04 5.36
N GLU A 205 12.81 -9.55 4.71
CA GLU A 205 12.95 -10.50 3.60
C GLU A 205 13.74 -9.90 2.42
N ILE A 206 13.53 -8.62 2.09
CA ILE A 206 14.32 -7.91 1.08
C ILE A 206 15.79 -7.82 1.48
N ALA A 207 16.07 -7.55 2.75
CA ALA A 207 17.44 -7.49 3.28
C ALA A 207 18.14 -8.83 3.14
N ASP A 208 17.47 -9.91 3.50
CA ASP A 208 17.98 -11.29 3.40
C ASP A 208 18.19 -11.70 1.94
N GLU A 209 17.21 -11.47 1.06
CA GLU A 209 17.25 -11.87 -0.34
C GLU A 209 18.32 -11.11 -1.14
N LEU A 210 18.52 -9.83 -0.82
CA LEU A 210 19.49 -8.97 -1.50
C LEU A 210 20.85 -8.87 -0.80
N PHE A 211 21.04 -9.56 0.32
CA PHE A 211 22.24 -9.51 1.15
C PHE A 211 22.61 -8.08 1.58
N LEU A 212 21.60 -7.31 2.02
CA LEU A 212 21.76 -5.94 2.48
C LEU A 212 21.48 -5.81 3.97
N SER A 213 21.95 -4.71 4.58
CA SER A 213 21.49 -4.34 5.91
C SER A 213 20.05 -3.79 5.85
N LEU A 214 19.28 -4.00 6.92
CA LEU A 214 17.91 -3.47 7.03
C LEU A 214 17.87 -1.94 6.86
N SER A 215 18.87 -1.23 7.38
CA SER A 215 19.01 0.23 7.22
C SER A 215 19.23 0.64 5.76
N THR A 216 19.99 -0.15 5.01
CA THR A 216 20.19 0.07 3.56
C THR A 216 18.89 -0.12 2.79
N VAL A 217 18.12 -1.19 3.10
CA VAL A 217 16.81 -1.43 2.50
C VAL A 217 15.86 -0.28 2.80
N LYS A 218 15.73 0.14 4.07
CA LYS A 218 14.89 1.30 4.45
C LYS A 218 15.26 2.56 3.65
N THR A 219 16.54 2.82 3.42
CA THR A 219 17.00 3.96 2.61
C THR A 219 16.55 3.86 1.15
N HIS A 220 16.69 2.68 0.54
CA HIS A 220 16.24 2.47 -0.84
C HIS A 220 14.72 2.54 -0.98
N VAL A 221 13.97 1.97 -0.03
CA VAL A 221 12.51 2.08 0.01
C VAL A 221 12.08 3.55 0.05
N GLY A 222 12.70 4.37 0.91
CA GLY A 222 12.42 5.80 0.96
C GLY A 222 12.67 6.52 -0.37
N ARG A 223 13.75 6.15 -1.10
CA ARG A 223 14.03 6.70 -2.43
C ARG A 223 13.03 6.26 -3.48
N VAL A 224 12.60 4.98 -3.45
CA VAL A 224 11.55 4.46 -4.34
C VAL A 224 10.26 5.24 -4.12
N LEU A 225 9.83 5.42 -2.87
CA LEU A 225 8.65 6.23 -2.52
C LEU A 225 8.75 7.64 -3.09
N ALA A 226 9.87 8.32 -2.86
CA ALA A 226 10.07 9.70 -3.33
C ALA A 226 10.05 9.79 -4.86
N LYS A 227 10.73 8.89 -5.57
CA LYS A 227 10.83 8.91 -7.03
C LYS A 227 9.52 8.54 -7.72
N THR A 228 8.75 7.60 -7.16
CA THR A 228 7.42 7.20 -7.68
C THR A 228 6.31 8.17 -7.29
N GLY A 229 6.59 9.14 -6.40
CA GLY A 229 5.58 10.03 -5.83
C GLY A 229 4.56 9.27 -4.96
N SER A 230 4.94 8.07 -4.50
CA SER A 230 4.09 7.25 -3.65
C SER A 230 4.24 7.69 -2.21
N ARG A 231 3.12 7.92 -1.52
CA ARG A 231 3.16 8.36 -0.12
C ARG A 231 3.51 7.23 0.86
N ASP A 232 3.26 5.98 0.48
CA ASP A 232 3.52 4.79 1.28
C ASP A 232 3.72 3.54 0.41
N ARG A 233 4.02 2.40 1.05
CA ARG A 233 4.31 1.13 0.40
C ARG A 233 3.14 0.58 -0.43
N VAL A 234 1.89 0.78 0.02
CA VAL A 234 0.69 0.35 -0.71
C VAL A 234 0.61 1.06 -2.05
N HIS A 235 0.86 2.38 -2.04
CA HIS A 235 0.88 3.18 -3.25
C HIS A 235 2.04 2.81 -4.19
N VAL A 236 3.18 2.37 -3.65
CA VAL A 236 4.27 1.80 -4.46
C VAL A 236 3.84 0.52 -5.15
N VAL A 237 3.14 -0.38 -4.46
CA VAL A 237 2.62 -1.62 -5.06
C VAL A 237 1.64 -1.30 -6.18
N LEU A 238 0.67 -0.41 -5.93
CA LEU A 238 -0.28 0.03 -6.95
C LEU A 238 0.41 0.70 -8.15
N TRP A 239 1.44 1.51 -7.88
CA TRP A 239 2.25 2.15 -8.91
C TRP A 239 2.96 1.11 -9.77
N ALA A 240 3.61 0.11 -9.17
CA ALA A 240 4.31 -0.96 -9.87
C ALA A 240 3.39 -1.74 -10.81
N PHE A 241 2.18 -2.04 -10.35
CA PHE A 241 1.13 -2.70 -11.13
C PHE A 241 0.68 -1.85 -12.33
N ARG A 242 0.31 -0.60 -12.08
CA ARG A 242 -0.17 0.31 -13.14
C ARG A 242 0.85 0.48 -14.27
N HIS A 243 2.13 0.32 -13.95
CA HIS A 243 3.22 0.55 -14.91
C HIS A 243 3.88 -0.74 -15.39
N GLY A 244 3.28 -1.91 -15.11
CA GLY A 244 3.75 -3.20 -15.60
C GLY A 244 5.16 -3.57 -15.12
N VAL A 245 5.55 -3.13 -13.92
CA VAL A 245 6.85 -3.51 -13.31
C VAL A 245 6.83 -4.95 -12.85
N VAL A 246 5.66 -5.44 -12.46
CA VAL A 246 5.36 -6.82 -12.07
C VAL A 246 4.07 -7.26 -12.75
N ASP A 247 4.09 -8.48 -13.26
CA ASP A 247 2.91 -9.15 -13.79
C ASP A 247 2.30 -10.07 -12.73
N SER A 248 1.03 -10.41 -12.93
CA SER A 248 0.29 -11.30 -12.02
C SER A 248 0.91 -12.69 -11.89
N ASP A 249 1.71 -13.14 -12.86
CA ASP A 249 2.35 -14.44 -12.88
C ASP A 249 3.64 -14.48 -12.02
N ASP A 250 4.31 -13.33 -11.85
CA ASP A 250 5.52 -13.20 -11.03
C ASP A 250 5.26 -13.41 -9.53
N MET A 251 4.00 -13.36 -9.10
CA MET A 251 3.60 -13.39 -7.68
C MET A 251 3.16 -14.77 -7.20
N LEU A 252 3.06 -15.75 -8.07
CA LEU A 252 2.63 -17.12 -7.76
C LEU A 252 3.79 -18.13 -7.78
N SER A 253 5.00 -17.65 -7.99
CA SER A 253 6.26 -18.41 -7.94
C SER A 253 6.97 -18.14 -6.62
#